data_2575c6054ba6be542f80ced528d0c2d1
#
_entry.id   2575c6054ba6be542f80ced528d0c2d1
#
_cell.length_a   1.000
_cell.length_b   1.000
_cell.length_c   1.000
_cell.angle_alpha   90.00
_cell.angle_beta   90.00
_cell.angle_gamma   90.00
#
_symmetry.space_group_name_H-M   'P 1'
#
loop_
_entity.id
_entity.type
_entity.pdbx_description
1 polymer ?
#
loop_
_entity_poly.entity_id
_entity_poly.type
_entity_poly.pdbx_seq_one_letter_code
_entity_poly.pdbx_strand_id
1 'polypeptide(L)'
;MSGAEKVESLEDLTKIKLDLVITLGGDGTTLRAFRNLRNETPILTINVGGNRGILSEITLDGFDDAVIAITKDQIWLDKRTRVVASCNGDEYAPALNEIYVNRKNLTKTAEFEIKFQNDTVKQKMDGVIIATPSGSTGHSFS
;
A
#
# COMPACT_ATOMS: atom_id res chain seq x y z
N MET A 1 -26.54 10.56 -6.02
CA MET A 1 -25.19 10.00 -6.19
C MET A 1 -24.28 11.12 -6.66
N SER A 2 -23.22 11.44 -5.92
CA SER A 2 -22.16 12.29 -6.46
C SER A 2 -21.50 11.53 -7.63
N GLY A 3 -21.27 12.20 -8.75
CA GLY A 3 -20.63 11.58 -9.91
C GLY A 3 -19.19 11.17 -9.62
N ALA A 4 -18.60 10.33 -10.47
CA ALA A 4 -17.19 10.02 -10.42
C ALA A 4 -16.38 11.25 -10.86
N GLU A 5 -15.36 11.62 -10.07
CA GLU A 5 -14.44 12.71 -10.37
C GLU A 5 -13.04 12.17 -10.58
N LYS A 6 -12.33 12.74 -11.57
CA LYS A 6 -10.91 12.45 -11.78
C LYS A 6 -10.09 13.19 -10.74
N VAL A 7 -9.28 12.47 -9.98
CA VAL A 7 -8.32 13.06 -9.04
C VAL A 7 -7.01 13.32 -9.81
N GLU A 8 -6.61 14.58 -9.90
CA GLU A 8 -5.41 14.99 -10.64
C GLU A 8 -4.15 14.90 -9.78
N SER A 9 -4.27 15.11 -8.46
CA SER A 9 -3.18 14.98 -7.50
C SER A 9 -3.50 13.93 -6.46
N LEU A 10 -2.52 13.07 -6.15
CA LEU A 10 -2.65 12.09 -5.06
C LEU A 10 -2.77 12.75 -3.68
N GLU A 11 -2.31 13.99 -3.52
CA GLU A 11 -2.47 14.76 -2.29
C GLU A 11 -3.95 15.11 -2.01
N ASP A 12 -4.77 15.18 -3.05
CA ASP A 12 -6.19 15.46 -2.89
C ASP A 12 -6.96 14.29 -2.26
N LEU A 13 -6.44 13.06 -2.39
CA LEU A 13 -7.01 11.88 -1.73
C LEU A 13 -7.08 12.00 -0.20
N THR A 14 -6.23 12.84 0.40
CA THR A 14 -6.23 13.06 1.84
C THR A 14 -7.25 14.10 2.30
N LYS A 15 -7.73 14.94 1.39
CA LYS A 15 -8.56 16.13 1.69
C LYS A 15 -10.05 15.89 1.42
N ILE A 16 -10.37 14.90 0.61
CA ILE A 16 -11.73 14.62 0.13
C ILE A 16 -12.26 13.38 0.83
N LYS A 17 -13.51 13.42 1.27
CA LYS A 17 -14.21 12.22 1.72
C LYS A 17 -14.66 11.43 0.50
N LEU A 18 -14.08 10.25 0.34
CA LEU A 18 -14.33 9.35 -0.79
C LEU A 18 -15.01 8.08 -0.30
N ASP A 19 -15.99 7.59 -1.03
CA ASP A 19 -16.64 6.31 -0.78
C ASP A 19 -15.85 5.14 -1.41
N LEU A 20 -15.17 5.40 -2.52
CA LEU A 20 -14.36 4.44 -3.27
C LEU A 20 -13.28 5.18 -4.07
N VAL A 21 -12.10 4.60 -4.15
CA VAL A 21 -11.05 5.02 -5.09
C VAL A 21 -10.90 3.96 -6.17
N ILE A 22 -10.91 4.37 -7.44
CA ILE A 22 -10.63 3.50 -8.56
C ILE A 22 -9.24 3.83 -9.10
N THR A 23 -8.34 2.86 -9.14
CA THR A 23 -7.01 3.01 -9.73
C THR A 23 -6.96 2.32 -11.08
N LEU A 24 -6.45 3.04 -12.08
CA LEU A 24 -6.23 2.50 -13.43
C LEU A 24 -4.72 2.29 -13.63
N GLY A 25 -4.28 1.05 -13.67
CA GLY A 25 -2.86 0.70 -13.81
C GLY A 25 -2.49 -0.61 -13.12
N GLY A 26 -1.20 -0.82 -12.92
CA GLY A 26 -0.67 -1.98 -12.20
C GLY A 26 -0.51 -1.71 -10.70
N ASP A 27 0.12 -2.66 -10.00
CA ASP A 27 0.34 -2.63 -8.55
C ASP A 27 1.01 -1.34 -8.06
N GLY A 28 1.95 -0.78 -8.80
CA GLY A 28 2.62 0.47 -8.42
C GLY A 28 1.67 1.66 -8.31
N THR A 29 0.63 1.74 -9.15
CA THR A 29 -0.41 2.77 -9.08
C THR A 29 -1.26 2.58 -7.83
N THR A 30 -1.64 1.35 -7.56
CA THR A 30 -2.42 0.95 -6.38
C THR A 30 -1.65 1.23 -5.09
N LEU A 31 -0.38 0.86 -5.02
CA LEU A 31 0.48 1.14 -3.86
C LEU A 31 0.61 2.64 -3.58
N ARG A 32 0.69 3.48 -4.64
CA ARG A 32 0.71 4.93 -4.48
C ARG A 32 -0.62 5.46 -3.94
N ALA A 33 -1.76 4.94 -4.38
CA ALA A 33 -3.06 5.30 -3.83
C ALA A 33 -3.15 4.91 -2.34
N PHE A 34 -2.80 3.68 -1.98
CA PHE A 34 -2.77 3.22 -0.58
C PHE A 34 -1.89 4.08 0.32
N ARG A 35 -0.74 4.53 -0.17
CA ARG A 35 0.17 5.40 0.59
C ARG A 35 -0.44 6.77 0.91
N ASN A 36 -1.28 7.30 0.04
CA ASN A 36 -1.90 8.61 0.20
C ASN A 36 -3.24 8.56 0.93
N LEU A 37 -3.91 7.40 1.00
CA LEU A 37 -5.12 7.23 1.77
C LEU A 37 -4.80 7.01 3.25
N ARG A 38 -5.26 7.95 4.10
CA ARG A 38 -5.09 7.86 5.56
C ARG A 38 -6.23 7.15 6.27
N ASN A 39 -7.32 6.91 5.57
CA ASN A 39 -8.54 6.29 6.06
C ASN A 39 -8.71 4.87 5.50
N GLU A 40 -9.86 4.27 5.76
CA GLU A 40 -10.25 2.93 5.30
C GLU A 40 -11.04 2.95 3.98
N THR A 41 -10.90 4.01 3.16
CA THR A 41 -11.58 4.08 1.86
C THR A 41 -11.19 2.89 0.99
N PRO A 42 -12.16 2.11 0.48
CA PRO A 42 -11.89 0.98 -0.40
C PRO A 42 -11.20 1.42 -1.70
N ILE A 43 -10.39 0.54 -2.27
CA ILE A 43 -9.76 0.74 -3.57
C ILE A 43 -10.17 -0.40 -4.49
N LEU A 44 -10.66 -0.07 -5.68
CA LEU A 44 -10.82 -0.99 -6.78
C LEU A 44 -9.67 -0.79 -7.77
N THR A 45 -8.89 -1.82 -8.02
CA THR A 45 -7.77 -1.77 -8.96
C THR A 45 -8.13 -2.40 -10.28
N ILE A 46 -8.02 -1.61 -11.36
CA ILE A 46 -8.28 -2.03 -12.73
C ILE A 46 -6.96 -2.10 -13.47
N ASN A 47 -6.59 -3.29 -13.94
CA ASN A 47 -5.46 -3.46 -14.82
C ASN A 47 -5.81 -2.99 -16.23
N VAL A 48 -5.11 -1.97 -16.71
CA VAL A 48 -5.34 -1.39 -18.05
C VAL A 48 -4.35 -1.92 -19.10
N GLY A 49 -3.54 -2.90 -18.77
CA GLY A 49 -2.58 -3.55 -19.68
C GLY A 49 -1.32 -4.03 -18.97
N GLY A 50 -0.54 -4.90 -19.65
CA GLY A 50 0.64 -5.53 -19.08
C GLY A 50 0.35 -6.77 -18.22
N ASN A 51 1.36 -7.21 -17.47
CA ASN A 51 1.19 -8.35 -16.57
C ASN A 51 0.23 -7.98 -15.42
N ARG A 52 -0.72 -8.88 -15.15
CA ARG A 52 -1.62 -8.72 -14.02
C ARG A 52 -0.83 -8.81 -12.73
N GLY A 53 -0.90 -7.75 -11.94
CA GLY A 53 -0.30 -7.72 -10.60
C GLY A 53 -1.16 -8.44 -9.57
N ILE A 54 -0.60 -8.63 -8.39
CA ILE A 54 -1.28 -9.29 -7.24
C ILE A 54 -2.42 -8.42 -6.69
N LEU A 55 -2.31 -7.10 -6.85
CA LEU A 55 -3.30 -6.14 -6.34
C LEU A 55 -4.39 -5.78 -7.36
N SER A 56 -4.29 -6.31 -8.60
CA SER A 56 -5.26 -6.01 -9.65
C SER A 56 -6.45 -6.95 -9.57
N GLU A 57 -7.61 -6.41 -9.24
CA GLU A 57 -8.85 -7.17 -9.06
C GLU A 57 -9.48 -7.55 -10.40
N ILE A 58 -9.58 -6.58 -11.31
CA ILE A 58 -10.25 -6.74 -12.60
C ILE A 58 -9.40 -6.18 -13.74
N THR A 59 -9.73 -6.58 -14.97
CA THR A 59 -9.30 -5.94 -16.21
C THR A 59 -10.34 -4.92 -16.67
N LEU A 60 -10.02 -4.12 -17.69
CA LEU A 60 -10.89 -3.04 -18.15
C LEU A 60 -12.26 -3.57 -18.65
N ASP A 61 -12.26 -4.75 -19.25
CA ASP A 61 -13.48 -5.42 -19.77
C ASP A 61 -14.47 -5.83 -18.66
N GLY A 62 -13.98 -6.03 -17.43
CA GLY A 62 -14.80 -6.34 -16.26
C GLY A 62 -15.35 -5.12 -15.52
N PHE A 63 -15.12 -3.91 -16.06
CA PHE A 63 -15.47 -2.68 -15.36
C PHE A 63 -16.98 -2.51 -15.16
N ASP A 64 -17.78 -2.74 -16.20
CA ASP A 64 -19.24 -2.58 -16.13
C ASP A 64 -19.87 -3.56 -15.14
N ASP A 65 -19.39 -4.80 -15.13
CA ASP A 65 -19.84 -5.82 -14.17
C ASP A 65 -19.48 -5.44 -12.75
N ALA A 66 -18.28 -4.89 -12.53
CA ALA A 66 -17.85 -4.40 -11.22
C ALA A 66 -18.72 -3.22 -10.74
N VAL A 67 -19.07 -2.28 -11.61
CA VAL A 67 -19.98 -1.17 -11.28
C VAL A 67 -21.36 -1.70 -10.89
N ILE A 68 -21.89 -2.68 -11.63
CA ILE A 68 -23.17 -3.32 -11.31
C ILE A 68 -23.09 -4.02 -9.94
N ALA A 69 -22.03 -4.76 -9.66
CA ALA A 69 -21.85 -5.45 -8.39
C ALA A 69 -21.77 -4.47 -7.21
N ILE A 70 -21.01 -3.37 -7.36
CA ILE A 70 -20.90 -2.32 -6.35
C ILE A 70 -22.27 -1.67 -6.07
N THR A 71 -23.00 -1.32 -7.11
CA THR A 71 -24.32 -0.67 -6.95
C THR A 71 -25.37 -1.57 -6.32
N LYS A 72 -25.20 -2.90 -6.42
CA LYS A 72 -26.07 -3.91 -5.80
C LYS A 72 -25.58 -4.40 -4.45
N ASP A 73 -24.50 -3.83 -3.91
CA ASP A 73 -23.84 -4.29 -2.67
C ASP A 73 -23.44 -5.78 -2.75
N GLN A 74 -23.08 -6.25 -3.94
CA GLN A 74 -22.66 -7.61 -4.24
C GLN A 74 -21.13 -7.67 -4.39
N ILE A 75 -20.42 -7.13 -3.40
CA ILE A 75 -18.97 -7.04 -3.37
C ILE A 75 -18.39 -7.67 -2.11
N TRP A 76 -17.15 -8.08 -2.20
CA TRP A 76 -16.37 -8.52 -1.07
C TRP A 76 -15.23 -7.53 -0.80
N LEU A 77 -15.05 -7.11 0.44
CA LEU A 77 -13.95 -6.22 0.84
C LEU A 77 -12.81 -7.03 1.46
N ASP A 78 -11.67 -7.04 0.79
CA ASP A 78 -10.43 -7.60 1.33
C ASP A 78 -9.73 -6.56 2.22
N LYS A 79 -9.70 -6.82 3.53
CA LYS A 79 -9.04 -5.95 4.51
C LYS A 79 -7.55 -6.28 4.59
N ARG A 80 -6.72 -5.28 4.26
CA ARG A 80 -5.27 -5.41 4.26
C ARG A 80 -4.62 -4.56 5.34
N THR A 81 -3.70 -5.16 6.07
CA THR A 81 -2.86 -4.46 7.06
C THR A 81 -1.88 -3.54 6.36
N ARG A 82 -1.70 -2.34 6.91
CA ARG A 82 -0.63 -1.42 6.51
C ARG A 82 0.30 -1.19 7.69
N VAL A 83 1.58 -0.96 7.41
CA VAL A 83 2.59 -0.62 8.41
C VAL A 83 2.92 0.87 8.31
N VAL A 84 3.07 1.52 9.46
CA VAL A 84 3.45 2.94 9.57
C VAL A 84 4.75 3.02 10.36
N ALA A 85 5.68 3.85 9.88
CA ALA A 85 6.88 4.18 10.64
C ALA A 85 6.75 5.55 11.29
N SER A 86 7.33 5.70 12.47
CA SER A 86 7.59 7.00 13.07
C SER A 86 9.08 7.12 13.40
N CYS A 87 9.64 8.31 13.24
CA CYS A 87 11.02 8.60 13.57
C CYS A 87 11.10 10.02 14.16
N ASN A 88 11.68 10.13 15.35
CA ASN A 88 11.84 11.42 16.06
C ASN A 88 10.52 12.20 16.25
N GLY A 89 9.39 11.52 16.33
CA GLY A 89 8.07 12.12 16.46
C GLY A 89 7.34 12.39 15.14
N ASP A 90 8.02 12.29 14.01
CA ASP A 90 7.40 12.39 12.69
C ASP A 90 6.85 11.04 12.24
N GLU A 91 5.61 11.03 11.78
CA GLU A 91 4.96 9.85 11.20
C GLU A 91 5.05 9.88 9.68
N TYR A 92 5.48 8.77 9.10
CA TYR A 92 5.60 8.59 7.66
C TYR A 92 4.30 8.06 7.04
N ALA A 93 4.20 8.13 5.72
CA ALA A 93 3.07 7.59 4.99
C ALA A 93 2.96 6.06 5.19
N PRO A 94 1.73 5.52 5.34
CA PRO A 94 1.52 4.09 5.50
C PRO A 94 1.98 3.31 4.27
N ALA A 95 2.58 2.14 4.51
CA ALA A 95 2.98 1.21 3.47
C ALA A 95 2.09 -0.05 3.48
N LEU A 96 1.64 -0.48 2.31
CA LEU A 96 0.90 -1.74 2.17
C LEU A 96 1.84 -2.95 2.18
N ASN A 97 3.03 -2.82 1.60
CA ASN A 97 3.98 -3.92 1.50
C ASN A 97 4.96 -3.95 2.67
N GLU A 98 5.94 -3.03 2.69
CA GLU A 98 7.01 -3.03 3.68
C GLU A 98 7.56 -1.63 3.94
N ILE A 99 8.28 -1.51 5.05
CA ILE A 99 9.17 -0.41 5.37
C ILE A 99 10.58 -0.96 5.42
N TYR A 100 11.49 -0.30 4.72
CA TYR A 100 12.90 -0.63 4.71
C TYR A 100 13.72 0.44 5.43
N VAL A 101 14.44 0.03 6.45
CA VAL A 101 15.41 0.86 7.20
C VAL A 101 16.81 0.39 6.87
N ASN A 102 17.58 1.21 6.19
CA ASN A 102 18.94 0.84 5.78
C ASN A 102 20.00 1.80 6.35
N ARG A 103 21.24 1.34 6.36
CA ARG A 103 22.37 2.17 6.71
C ARG A 103 22.55 3.31 5.71
N LYS A 104 22.84 4.51 6.22
CA LYS A 104 23.09 5.68 5.37
C LYS A 104 24.45 5.60 4.66
N ASN A 105 25.47 5.08 5.37
CA ASN A 105 26.82 4.99 4.82
C ASN A 105 27.11 3.57 4.34
N LEU A 106 27.21 3.40 3.02
CA LEU A 106 27.42 2.10 2.38
C LEU A 106 28.80 1.49 2.63
N THR A 107 29.79 2.30 3.04
CA THR A 107 31.17 1.83 3.29
C THR A 107 31.41 1.40 4.73
N LYS A 108 30.49 1.66 5.64
CA LYS A 108 30.61 1.31 7.05
C LYS A 108 29.47 0.37 7.47
N THR A 109 29.81 -0.68 8.19
CA THR A 109 28.81 -1.56 8.79
C THR A 109 28.02 -0.80 9.85
N ALA A 110 26.70 -0.98 9.87
CA ALA A 110 25.85 -0.47 10.94
C ALA A 110 25.45 -1.59 11.89
N GLU A 111 25.38 -1.29 13.17
CA GLU A 111 24.80 -2.17 14.17
C GLU A 111 23.38 -1.71 14.45
N PHE A 112 22.42 -2.64 14.31
CA PHE A 112 21.00 -2.41 14.58
C PHE A 112 20.66 -3.10 15.90
N GLU A 113 19.96 -2.38 16.76
CA GLU A 113 19.28 -2.93 17.92
C GLU A 113 17.79 -2.94 17.63
N ILE A 114 17.20 -4.13 17.50
CA ILE A 114 15.78 -4.34 17.22
C ILE A 114 15.13 -4.83 18.49
N LYS A 115 14.13 -4.09 18.97
CA LYS A 115 13.28 -4.46 20.11
C LYS A 115 11.92 -4.84 19.61
N PHE A 116 11.49 -6.05 19.92
CA PHE A 116 10.18 -6.57 19.55
C PHE A 116 9.58 -7.32 20.74
N GLN A 117 8.46 -6.86 21.24
CA GLN A 117 7.83 -7.38 22.47
C GLN A 117 8.85 -7.42 23.63
N ASN A 118 9.23 -8.60 24.10
CA ASN A 118 10.19 -8.80 25.19
C ASN A 118 11.59 -9.17 24.70
N ASP A 119 11.79 -9.25 23.38
CA ASP A 119 13.06 -9.64 22.78
C ASP A 119 13.87 -8.45 22.31
N THR A 120 15.18 -8.59 22.37
CA THR A 120 16.11 -7.62 21.80
C THR A 120 17.16 -8.36 20.99
N VAL A 121 17.28 -8.00 19.72
CA VAL A 121 18.29 -8.53 18.81
C VAL A 121 19.27 -7.42 18.44
N LYS A 122 20.58 -7.68 18.62
CA LYS A 122 21.66 -6.79 18.16
C LYS A 122 22.46 -7.48 17.08
N GLN A 123 22.52 -6.86 15.91
CA GLN A 123 23.22 -7.46 14.78
C GLN A 123 23.78 -6.39 13.85
N LYS A 124 24.96 -6.69 13.28
CA LYS A 124 25.54 -5.91 12.19
C LYS A 124 24.90 -6.34 10.88
N MET A 125 24.27 -5.39 10.20
CA MET A 125 23.56 -5.66 8.95
C MET A 125 23.47 -4.40 8.07
N ASP A 126 23.03 -4.56 6.84
CA ASP A 126 22.85 -3.45 5.91
C ASP A 126 21.54 -2.71 6.14
N GLY A 127 20.54 -3.40 6.65
CA GLY A 127 19.23 -2.85 6.95
C GLY A 127 18.25 -3.87 7.49
N VAL A 128 17.04 -3.41 7.75
CA VAL A 128 15.92 -4.20 8.27
C VAL A 128 14.69 -3.94 7.39
N ILE A 129 14.00 -5.00 7.04
CA ILE A 129 12.71 -4.93 6.33
C ILE A 129 11.60 -5.34 7.29
N ILE A 130 10.61 -4.48 7.45
CA ILE A 130 9.40 -4.76 8.21
C ILE A 130 8.26 -4.88 7.20
N ALA A 131 7.80 -6.09 6.94
CA ALA A 131 6.79 -6.39 5.94
C ALA A 131 5.43 -6.66 6.56
N THR A 132 4.38 -6.27 5.85
CA THR A 132 3.01 -6.72 6.08
C THR A 132 2.80 -8.11 5.47
N PRO A 133 1.67 -8.79 5.76
CA PRO A 133 1.34 -10.03 5.03
C PRO A 133 1.28 -9.84 3.51
N SER A 134 0.80 -8.69 3.02
CA SER A 134 0.79 -8.36 1.57
C SER A 134 2.20 -8.19 1.00
N GLY A 135 3.14 -7.65 1.77
CA GLY A 135 4.53 -7.44 1.36
C GLY A 135 5.43 -8.66 1.52
N SER A 136 4.97 -9.71 2.22
CA SER A 136 5.79 -10.89 2.51
C SER A 136 6.26 -11.65 1.26
N THR A 137 5.56 -11.50 0.14
CA THR A 137 5.92 -12.09 -1.16
C THR A 137 6.68 -11.12 -2.08
N GLY A 138 6.93 -9.91 -1.61
CA GLY A 138 7.66 -8.85 -2.33
C GLY A 138 9.15 -8.84 -2.02
N HIS A 139 9.71 -7.64 -1.87
CA HIS A 139 11.16 -7.42 -1.61
C HIS A 139 11.66 -8.08 -0.31
N SER A 140 10.79 -8.35 0.66
CA SER A 140 11.14 -9.04 1.89
C SER A 140 11.47 -10.54 1.71
N PHE A 141 11.12 -11.09 0.54
CA PHE A 141 11.34 -12.50 0.19
C PHE A 141 12.63 -12.73 -0.63
N SER A 142 13.22 -11.68 -1.21
CA SER A 142 14.39 -11.75 -2.11
C SER A 142 15.73 -11.66 -1.37
#